data_b5eaf5add2e54b3ca270b0bc2ce36053
#
_entry.id   b5eaf5add2e54b3ca270b0bc2ce36053
#
_cell.length_a   1.000
_cell.length_b   1.000
_cell.length_c   1.000
_cell.angle_alpha   90.00
_cell.angle_beta   90.00
_cell.angle_gamma   90.00
#
_symmetry.space_group_name_H-M   'P 1'
#
loop_
_entity.id
_entity.type
_entity.pdbx_description
1 polymer ?
#
loop_
_entity_poly.entity_id
_entity_poly.type
_entity_poly.pdbx_seq_one_letter_code
_entity_poly.pdbx_strand_id
1 'polypeptide(L)' 'MKKFLVNIFAYDYHAKFEVLADDNAESIEQAVLDKVGEKSVKWEATGMFRDTRRITYEEVSHDRRPIQ' A
#
# COMPACT_ATOMS: atom_id res chain seq x y z
N MET A 1 10.83 12.66 -1.89
CA MET A 1 9.79 11.63 -1.73
C MET A 1 10.41 10.28 -1.48
N LYS A 2 9.72 9.48 -0.74
CA LYS A 2 10.17 8.13 -0.43
C LYS A 2 9.19 7.11 -1.01
N LYS A 3 9.67 5.90 -1.20
CA LYS A 3 8.82 4.83 -1.71
C LYS A 3 8.29 4.03 -0.53
N PHE A 4 6.99 3.76 -0.55
CA PHE A 4 6.35 2.97 0.49
C PHE A 4 5.64 1.78 -0.14
N LEU A 5 5.76 0.65 0.51
CA LEU A 5 5.01 -0.54 0.14
C LEU A 5 3.73 -0.55 0.95
N VAL A 6 2.61 -0.59 0.27
CA VAL A 6 1.29 -0.44 0.88
C VAL A 6 0.52 -1.75 0.73
N ASN A 7 -0.11 -2.15 1.82
CA ASN A 7 -1.08 -3.24 1.81
C ASN A 7 -2.42 -2.68 2.24
N ILE A 8 -3.45 -2.95 1.46
CA ILE A 8 -4.79 -2.51 1.80
C ILE A 8 -5.73 -3.71 1.80
N PHE A 9 -6.48 -3.83 2.88
CA PHE A 9 -7.47 -4.88 3.06
C PHE A 9 -8.83 -4.21 3.12
N ALA A 10 -9.74 -4.65 2.29
CA ALA A 10 -11.09 -4.10 2.25
C ALA A 10 -12.05 -5.27 2.03
N TYR A 11 -12.88 -5.51 3.02
CA TYR A 11 -13.85 -6.62 2.96
C TYR A 11 -13.09 -7.92 2.80
N ASP A 12 -13.31 -8.66 1.71
CA ASP A 12 -12.60 -9.91 1.48
C ASP A 12 -11.54 -9.77 0.39
N TYR A 13 -11.07 -8.55 0.16
CA TYR A 13 -10.06 -8.29 -0.87
C TYR A 13 -8.80 -7.69 -0.28
N HIS A 14 -7.71 -7.91 -0.97
CA HIS A 14 -6.41 -7.38 -0.60
C HIS A 14 -5.71 -6.87 -1.84
N ALA A 15 -5.06 -5.73 -1.71
CA ALA A 15 -4.21 -5.18 -2.77
C ALA A 15 -2.87 -4.79 -2.17
N LYS A 16 -1.83 -4.92 -2.95
CA LYS A 16 -0.48 -4.58 -2.54
C LYS A 16 0.16 -3.79 -3.67
N PHE A 17 0.74 -2.64 -3.34
CA PHE A 17 1.34 -1.78 -4.35
C PHE A 17 2.33 -0.83 -3.70
N GLU A 18 3.10 -0.14 -4.53
CA GLU A 18 4.06 0.84 -4.05
C GLU A 18 3.61 2.24 -4.44
N VAL A 19 3.88 3.20 -3.56
CA VAL A 19 3.57 4.59 -3.84
C VAL A 19 4.78 5.45 -3.48
N LEU A 20 4.86 6.62 -4.11
CA LEU A 20 5.85 7.63 -3.76
C LEU A 20 5.13 8.73 -3.00
N ALA A 21 5.66 9.09 -1.85
CA ALA A 21 5.03 10.09 -1.00
C ALA A 21 6.06 10.68 -0.06
N ASP A 22 5.72 11.84 0.54
CA ASP A 22 6.52 12.39 1.60
C ASP A 22 6.37 11.53 2.85
N ASP A 23 7.33 11.61 3.72
CA ASP A 23 7.38 10.75 4.91
C ASP A 23 6.47 11.30 6.00
N ASN A 24 5.18 11.31 5.72
CA ASN A 24 4.17 11.67 6.71
C ASN A 24 2.86 10.98 6.34
N ALA A 25 2.01 10.76 7.34
CA ALA A 25 0.81 9.97 7.14
C ALA A 25 -0.13 10.59 6.11
N GLU A 26 -0.26 11.91 6.12
CA GLU A 26 -1.17 12.58 5.22
C GLU A 26 -0.79 12.38 3.76
N SER A 27 0.51 12.56 3.45
CA SER A 27 0.99 12.37 2.08
C SER A 27 0.85 10.93 1.65
N ILE A 28 1.15 10.00 2.53
CA ILE A 28 1.04 8.59 2.22
C ILE A 28 -0.41 8.22 1.94
N GLU A 29 -1.34 8.69 2.77
CA GLU A 29 -2.75 8.40 2.57
C GLU A 29 -3.25 8.95 1.24
N GLN A 30 -2.83 10.16 0.90
CA GLN A 30 -3.25 10.76 -0.36
C GLN A 30 -2.73 9.94 -1.54
N ALA A 31 -1.47 9.51 -1.46
CA ALA A 31 -0.88 8.69 -2.53
C ALA A 31 -1.61 7.36 -2.66
N VAL A 32 -2.01 6.77 -1.53
CA VAL A 32 -2.76 5.53 -1.54
C VAL A 32 -4.12 5.72 -2.20
N LEU A 33 -4.82 6.79 -1.85
CA LEU A 33 -6.12 7.06 -2.44
C LEU A 33 -6.02 7.27 -3.94
N ASP A 34 -5.00 8.00 -4.38
CA ASP A 34 -4.78 8.20 -5.81
C ASP A 34 -4.53 6.88 -6.51
N LYS A 35 -3.73 6.03 -5.90
CA LYS A 35 -3.38 4.74 -6.51
C LYS A 35 -4.58 3.82 -6.58
N VAL A 36 -5.38 3.79 -5.54
CA VAL A 36 -6.57 2.94 -5.50
C VAL A 36 -7.55 3.31 -6.60
N GLY A 37 -7.58 4.59 -6.98
CA GLY A 37 -8.44 5.03 -8.07
C GLY A 37 -7.97 4.58 -9.45
N GLU A 38 -6.76 4.06 -9.56
CA GLU A 38 -6.24 3.61 -10.84
C GLU A 38 -6.64 2.17 -11.12
N LYS A 39 -6.84 1.88 -12.39
CA LYS A 39 -7.22 0.52 -12.77
C LYS A 39 -6.05 -0.44 -12.72
N SER A 40 -4.85 0.06 -12.49
CA SER A 40 -3.67 -0.78 -12.42
C SER A 40 -3.57 -1.57 -11.12
N VAL A 41 -4.36 -1.22 -10.12
CA VAL A 41 -4.35 -1.92 -8.85
C VAL A 41 -5.12 -3.22 -8.99
N LYS A 42 -4.47 -4.31 -8.62
CA LYS A 42 -5.08 -5.64 -8.70
C LYS A 42 -5.54 -6.06 -7.31
N TRP A 43 -6.79 -6.45 -7.24
CA TRP A 43 -7.39 -6.90 -5.99
C TRP A 43 -7.51 -8.42 -6.01
N GLU A 44 -7.11 -9.03 -4.91
CA GLU A 44 -7.18 -10.48 -4.77
C GLU A 44 -8.11 -10.82 -3.63
N ALA A 45 -8.92 -11.85 -3.81
CA ALA A 45 -9.80 -12.32 -2.76
C ALA A 45 -8.98 -13.02 -1.69
N THR A 46 -9.22 -12.67 -0.43
CA THR A 46 -8.46 -13.24 0.68
C THR A 46 -9.18 -14.42 1.31
N GLY A 47 -10.47 -14.56 1.05
CA GLY A 47 -11.26 -15.59 1.70
C GLY A 47 -11.65 -15.24 3.13
N MET A 48 -11.28 -14.07 3.61
CA MET A 48 -11.62 -13.63 4.96
C MET A 48 -12.32 -12.30 4.90
N PHE A 49 -13.60 -12.30 5.24
CA PHE A 49 -14.38 -11.08 5.20
C PHE A 49 -14.03 -10.18 6.39
N ARG A 50 -13.85 -8.91 6.12
CA ARG A 50 -13.66 -7.88 7.13
C ARG A 50 -14.63 -6.75 6.83
N ASP A 51 -15.29 -6.26 7.86
CA ASP A 51 -16.26 -5.20 7.66
C ASP A 51 -15.63 -3.80 7.74
N THR A 52 -14.32 -3.73 7.91
CA THR A 52 -13.60 -2.46 7.91
C THR A 52 -12.41 -2.52 6.98
N ARG A 53 -12.04 -1.35 6.47
CA ARG A 53 -10.87 -1.24 5.64
C ARG A 53 -9.63 -1.00 6.49
N ARG A 54 -8.55 -1.66 6.13
CA ARG A 54 -7.30 -1.51 6.87
C ARG A 54 -6.16 -1.26 5.89
N ILE A 55 -5.36 -0.26 6.17
CA ILE A 55 -4.22 0.10 5.34
C ILE A 55 -2.98 0.05 6.20
N THR A 56 -1.96 -0.66 5.72
CA THR A 56 -0.66 -0.67 6.36
C THR A 56 0.38 -0.32 5.32
N TYR A 57 1.48 0.28 5.76
CA TYR A 57 2.54 0.65 4.84
C TYR A 57 3.87 0.61 5.56
N GLU A 58 4.94 0.47 4.75
CA GLU A 58 6.28 0.52 5.30
C GLU A 58 7.19 1.13 4.24
N GLU A 59 8.24 1.80 4.69
CA GLU A 59 9.18 2.42 3.79
C GLU A 59 10.02 1.36 3.10
N VAL A 60 10.19 1.51 1.79
CA VAL A 60 11.03 0.62 1.00
C VAL A 60 12.36 1.33 0.81
N SER A 61 13.42 0.73 1.31
CA SER A 61 14.75 1.29 1.17
C SER A 61 15.44 0.58 0.02
N HIS A 62 15.54 1.27 -1.12
CA HIS A 62 16.13 0.59 -2.25
C HIS A 62 17.63 0.75 -2.36
N ASP A 63 18.21 1.57 -1.56
CA ASP A 63 19.65 1.59 -1.52
C ASP A 63 20.19 0.55 -0.55
N ARG A 64 19.29 -0.16 0.12
CA ARG A 64 19.66 -1.19 1.03
C ARG A 64 19.96 -2.46 0.26
N ARG A 65 21.09 -3.00 0.51
CA ARG A 65 21.46 -4.23 -0.13
C ARG A 65 21.59 -5.35 0.88
N PRO A 66 21.32 -6.57 0.47
CA PRO A 66 21.54 -7.69 1.36
C PRO A 66 23.02 -7.71 1.74
N ILE A 67 23.25 -7.88 3.00
CA ILE A 67 24.59 -8.02 3.51
C ILE A 67 24.93 -9.48 3.48
N GLN A 68 25.91 -9.79 2.75
CA GLN A 68 26.32 -11.17 2.64
C GLN A 68 27.54 -11.45 3.42
#